data_367b9f20d16b35d4df1514a4cb401845
#
_entry.id   367b9f20d16b35d4df1514a4cb401845
#
_cell.length_a   1.000
_cell.length_b   1.000
_cell.length_c   1.000
_cell.angle_alpha   90.00
_cell.angle_beta   90.00
_cell.angle_gamma   90.00
#
_symmetry.space_group_name_H-M   'P 1'
#
loop_
_entity.id
_entity.type
_entity.pdbx_description
1 polymer ?
#
loop_
_entity_poly.entity_id
_entity_poly.type
_entity_poly.pdbx_seq_one_letter_code
_entity_poly.pdbx_strand_id
1 'polypeptide(L)'
;MRRKCAFGLFALGMGLLLALLAPGPARAEDGTAKELTRSCQFFKNGNETPALYAHDRRLESVCPLAEGDVLRVQPRRKGEAMSTLYLCLDRQEASLIMRQYDAEGTLLKESQPATLVYRLAVPLAEGCSRVELTGEAGPVGIADMSVWSEGALPDTLALPQPPTERTDFLIVTTHPDDEWIFLGAVYPIYGAERGYTGAFAYVTSPDIGRVHEAINSLWAAGVPTLPYFLGFPDVDRAAPKRLKDTFQAEEVTLALVRLYRRIKPLVVVSQDPVHGEYGHWQHIISAQSALEAAQLASDPAFDPDSAAEYGVWTVRKVYQHLAEENPITLDVTSPLSAYGGETALQVAKRAFQEHRSQLKYVFRPSIGNNSKGDIRYFGLTYTTVGPDTENDMFEHLENEELAATILSAAPMQKSTPEPTPTEAPVR
;
A
#
# COMPACT_ATOMS: atom_id res chain seq x y z
N MET A 1 -1.74 -19.43 -31.42
CA MET A 1 -0.78 -19.93 -30.42
C MET A 1 -1.11 -19.22 -29.10
N ARG A 2 -1.88 -19.88 -28.25
CA ARG A 2 -2.31 -19.32 -26.95
C ARG A 2 -1.14 -19.47 -25.98
N ARG A 3 -0.58 -18.35 -25.53
CA ARG A 3 0.34 -18.36 -24.38
C ARG A 3 -0.51 -18.45 -23.12
N LYS A 4 -0.47 -19.60 -22.49
CA LYS A 4 -1.02 -19.80 -21.14
C LYS A 4 -0.09 -19.07 -20.18
N CYS A 5 -0.58 -18.00 -19.53
CA CYS A 5 0.05 -17.49 -18.33
C CYS A 5 -0.12 -18.57 -17.25
N ALA A 6 0.95 -19.24 -16.90
CA ALA A 6 0.99 -20.15 -15.77
C ALA A 6 1.06 -19.30 -14.51
N PHE A 7 -0.06 -19.12 -13.83
CA PHE A 7 -0.07 -18.76 -12.43
C PHE A 7 0.48 -19.97 -11.65
N GLY A 8 1.72 -19.85 -11.21
CA GLY A 8 2.30 -20.86 -10.31
C GLY A 8 1.59 -20.77 -8.98
N LEU A 9 0.78 -21.80 -8.66
CA LEU A 9 0.36 -22.06 -7.28
C LEU A 9 1.61 -22.41 -6.48
N PHE A 10 2.09 -21.49 -5.68
CA PHE A 10 2.97 -21.78 -4.56
C PHE A 10 2.09 -21.85 -3.30
N ALA A 11 1.80 -23.07 -2.87
CA ALA A 11 1.37 -23.32 -1.50
C ALA A 11 2.59 -23.06 -0.61
N LEU A 12 2.73 -21.82 -0.11
CA LEU A 12 3.69 -21.51 0.94
C LEU A 12 3.03 -21.82 2.27
N GLY A 13 3.61 -22.79 2.97
CA GLY A 13 3.40 -22.97 4.39
C GLY A 13 3.65 -21.65 5.13
N MET A 14 2.63 -21.14 5.78
CA MET A 14 2.61 -19.89 6.55
C MET A 14 3.51 -20.06 7.78
N GLY A 15 4.78 -19.70 7.64
CA GLY A 15 5.65 -19.38 8.76
C GLY A 15 5.59 -17.88 8.99
N LEU A 16 4.62 -17.42 9.78
CA LEU A 16 4.50 -16.02 10.19
C LEU A 16 5.64 -15.70 11.16
N LEU A 17 6.77 -15.22 10.66
CA LEU A 17 7.79 -14.59 11.49
C LEU A 17 7.41 -13.11 11.65
N LEU A 18 6.49 -12.81 12.58
CA LEU A 18 6.38 -11.47 13.16
C LEU A 18 7.68 -11.21 13.92
N ALA A 19 8.62 -10.50 13.31
CA ALA A 19 9.68 -9.85 14.05
C ALA A 19 9.02 -8.75 14.89
N LEU A 20 8.62 -9.12 16.12
CA LEU A 20 8.33 -8.16 17.18
C LEU A 20 9.55 -7.24 17.29
N LEU A 21 9.37 -5.95 17.00
CA LEU A 21 10.25 -4.91 17.46
C LEU A 21 10.34 -5.04 19.00
N ALA A 22 11.35 -5.74 19.48
CA ALA A 22 11.73 -5.63 20.88
C ALA A 22 12.01 -4.14 21.13
N PRO A 23 11.48 -3.53 22.21
CA PRO A 23 11.89 -2.20 22.57
C PRO A 23 13.40 -2.25 22.78
N GLY A 24 14.13 -1.58 21.89
CA GLY A 24 15.55 -1.33 22.08
C GLY A 24 15.78 -0.57 23.39
N PRO A 25 16.99 -0.57 23.93
CA PRO A 25 17.30 0.14 25.17
C PRO A 25 16.81 1.59 25.07
N ALA A 26 16.25 2.08 26.18
CA ALA A 26 15.69 3.41 26.29
C ALA A 26 16.61 4.44 25.63
N ARG A 27 16.15 5.02 24.49
CA ARG A 27 16.88 6.05 23.77
C ARG A 27 16.82 7.35 24.56
N ALA A 28 17.94 8.03 24.60
CA ALA A 28 18.06 9.39 25.14
C ALA A 28 17.08 10.33 24.44
N GLU A 29 16.46 11.21 25.20
CA GLU A 29 15.57 12.25 24.78
C GLU A 29 16.24 13.20 23.76
N ASP A 30 15.42 13.73 22.86
CA ASP A 30 15.71 14.82 21.92
C ASP A 30 16.64 14.53 20.72
N GLY A 31 16.10 13.84 19.73
CA GLY A 31 16.77 13.90 18.44
C GLY A 31 15.97 13.30 17.28
N THR A 32 15.38 14.15 16.47
CA THR A 32 14.99 13.76 15.11
C THR A 32 16.23 13.35 14.34
N ALA A 33 16.20 12.18 13.70
CA ALA A 33 17.30 11.69 12.88
C ALA A 33 17.62 12.70 11.76
N LYS A 34 18.91 12.89 11.47
CA LYS A 34 19.38 13.76 10.39
C LYS A 34 19.66 12.90 9.16
N GLU A 35 19.25 13.39 8.01
CA GLU A 35 19.56 12.72 6.73
C GLU A 35 21.05 12.90 6.38
N LEU A 36 21.73 11.77 6.20
CA LEU A 36 23.15 11.69 5.89
C LEU A 36 23.44 11.32 4.43
N THR A 37 22.42 11.12 3.61
CA THR A 37 22.54 10.64 2.21
C THR A 37 23.58 11.41 1.40
N ARG A 38 23.59 12.75 1.50
CA ARG A 38 24.55 13.62 0.81
C ARG A 38 25.99 13.49 1.33
N SER A 39 26.17 13.01 2.55
CA SER A 39 27.48 12.76 3.15
C SER A 39 27.98 11.34 2.84
N CYS A 40 27.21 10.53 2.16
CA CYS A 40 27.56 9.17 1.75
C CYS A 40 28.03 9.10 0.30
N GLN A 41 28.67 7.98 -0.02
CA GLN A 41 29.01 7.53 -1.37
C GLN A 41 28.28 6.21 -1.63
N PHE A 42 27.86 6.06 -2.88
CA PHE A 42 27.11 4.91 -3.34
C PHE A 42 27.84 4.28 -4.54
N PHE A 43 27.97 2.97 -4.54
CA PHE A 43 28.67 2.23 -5.60
C PHE A 43 27.88 0.98 -5.96
N LYS A 44 27.57 0.81 -7.24
CA LYS A 44 27.10 -0.47 -7.77
C LYS A 44 28.27 -1.16 -8.46
N ASN A 45 28.68 -2.34 -7.96
CA ASN A 45 29.81 -3.09 -8.48
C ASN A 45 31.10 -2.23 -8.63
N GLY A 46 31.32 -1.35 -7.65
CA GLY A 46 32.45 -0.43 -7.62
C GLY A 46 32.29 0.87 -8.44
N ASN A 47 31.17 1.07 -9.15
CA ASN A 47 30.91 2.23 -9.98
C ASN A 47 29.86 3.16 -9.37
N GLU A 48 30.12 4.47 -9.32
CA GLU A 48 29.18 5.47 -8.79
C GLU A 48 28.00 5.73 -9.74
N THR A 49 28.22 5.81 -11.05
CA THR A 49 27.20 6.22 -12.03
C THR A 49 25.95 5.35 -11.99
N PRO A 50 26.03 4.00 -12.02
CA PRO A 50 24.82 3.17 -11.92
C PRO A 50 24.11 3.28 -10.56
N ALA A 51 24.85 3.61 -9.50
CA ALA A 51 24.31 3.76 -8.15
C ALA A 51 23.51 5.07 -7.96
N LEU A 52 23.68 6.06 -8.86
CA LEU A 52 22.91 7.33 -8.77
C LEU A 52 21.40 7.09 -8.75
N TYR A 53 20.90 6.14 -9.53
CA TYR A 53 19.48 5.81 -9.59
C TYR A 53 18.88 5.28 -8.26
N ALA A 54 19.72 4.88 -7.31
CA ALA A 54 19.28 4.42 -6.00
C ALA A 54 19.09 5.56 -5.00
N HIS A 55 19.48 6.80 -5.31
CA HIS A 55 19.41 7.93 -4.36
C HIS A 55 19.23 9.30 -5.05
N ASP A 56 18.68 9.32 -6.25
CA ASP A 56 18.44 10.54 -7.02
C ASP A 56 17.12 11.26 -6.66
N ARG A 57 16.35 10.69 -5.73
CA ARG A 57 15.04 11.16 -5.27
C ARG A 57 13.96 11.14 -6.35
N ARG A 58 14.15 10.32 -7.36
CA ARG A 58 13.23 10.13 -8.46
C ARG A 58 12.66 8.72 -8.36
N LEU A 59 11.49 8.60 -7.79
CA LEU A 59 10.85 7.30 -7.53
C LEU A 59 10.54 6.49 -8.79
N GLU A 60 10.55 7.14 -9.96
CA GLU A 60 10.40 6.50 -11.27
C GLU A 60 11.70 5.90 -11.81
N SER A 61 12.86 6.32 -11.30
CA SER A 61 14.15 5.71 -11.65
C SER A 61 14.46 4.56 -10.72
N VAL A 62 15.15 3.53 -11.24
CA VAL A 62 15.43 2.33 -10.46
C VAL A 62 16.88 1.91 -10.68
N CYS A 63 17.62 1.63 -9.61
CA CYS A 63 18.89 0.94 -9.63
C CYS A 63 18.63 -0.57 -9.52
N PRO A 64 18.68 -1.35 -10.61
CA PRO A 64 18.43 -2.77 -10.53
C PRO A 64 19.61 -3.49 -9.87
N LEU A 65 19.34 -4.47 -9.03
CA LEU A 65 20.30 -5.41 -8.48
C LEU A 65 19.95 -6.81 -8.99
N ALA A 66 20.73 -7.31 -9.94
CA ALA A 66 20.68 -8.70 -10.37
C ALA A 66 21.39 -9.59 -9.33
N GLU A 67 21.23 -10.91 -9.46
CA GLU A 67 21.99 -11.86 -8.65
C GLU A 67 23.50 -11.61 -8.80
N GLY A 68 24.19 -11.47 -7.67
CA GLY A 68 25.63 -11.16 -7.60
C GLY A 68 25.99 -9.66 -7.71
N ASP A 69 25.03 -8.78 -8.03
CA ASP A 69 25.27 -7.34 -7.95
C ASP A 69 25.38 -6.89 -6.50
N VAL A 70 26.28 -5.95 -6.24
CA VAL A 70 26.49 -5.35 -4.92
C VAL A 70 26.28 -3.84 -5.00
N LEU A 71 25.28 -3.34 -4.28
CA LEU A 71 25.13 -1.90 -4.03
C LEU A 71 25.72 -1.58 -2.66
N ARG A 72 26.80 -0.82 -2.64
CA ARG A 72 27.52 -0.41 -1.44
C ARG A 72 27.23 1.05 -1.10
N VAL A 73 26.99 1.29 0.18
CA VAL A 73 26.80 2.62 0.78
C VAL A 73 27.80 2.80 1.90
N GLN A 74 28.48 3.94 1.93
CA GLN A 74 29.42 4.30 2.98
C GLN A 74 29.53 5.81 3.14
N PRO A 75 29.81 6.34 4.36
CA PRO A 75 30.11 7.75 4.54
C PRO A 75 31.36 8.17 3.79
N ARG A 76 31.41 9.44 3.34
CA ARG A 76 32.61 10.02 2.72
C ARG A 76 33.77 10.15 3.70
N ARG A 77 33.44 10.37 4.98
CA ARG A 77 34.43 10.46 6.07
C ARG A 77 34.58 9.11 6.74
N LYS A 78 35.80 8.59 6.78
CA LYS A 78 36.08 7.32 7.44
C LYS A 78 35.71 7.41 8.94
N GLY A 79 35.00 6.40 9.45
CA GLY A 79 34.60 6.30 10.87
C GLY A 79 33.31 7.07 11.22
N GLU A 80 32.68 7.76 10.27
CA GLU A 80 31.35 8.29 10.48
C GLU A 80 30.35 7.13 10.46
N ALA A 81 29.46 7.06 11.49
CA ALA A 81 28.50 5.99 11.64
C ALA A 81 27.18 6.34 10.96
N MET A 82 26.50 5.31 10.45
CA MET A 82 25.13 5.36 9.94
C MET A 82 24.26 4.56 10.91
N SER A 83 23.01 5.00 11.14
CA SER A 83 22.12 4.36 12.12
C SER A 83 20.88 3.74 11.51
N THR A 84 20.37 4.28 10.42
CA THR A 84 19.22 3.71 9.72
C THR A 84 19.38 3.86 8.22
N LEU A 85 19.03 2.80 7.47
CA LEU A 85 18.89 2.80 6.04
C LEU A 85 17.41 2.73 5.70
N TYR A 86 16.88 3.74 4.99
CA TYR A 86 15.53 3.74 4.45
C TYR A 86 15.58 3.36 2.97
N LEU A 87 14.75 2.40 2.57
CA LEU A 87 14.71 1.84 1.22
C LEU A 87 13.32 1.98 0.60
N CYS A 88 13.28 2.39 -0.66
CA CYS A 88 12.12 2.29 -1.54
C CYS A 88 12.42 1.24 -2.62
N LEU A 89 11.60 0.20 -2.73
CA LEU A 89 11.80 -0.94 -3.61
C LEU A 89 10.82 -0.91 -4.78
N ASP A 90 11.21 -1.47 -5.93
CA ASP A 90 10.38 -1.55 -7.14
C ASP A 90 9.23 -2.58 -7.02
N ARG A 91 9.21 -3.38 -5.96
CA ARG A 91 8.22 -4.44 -5.74
C ARG A 91 8.05 -4.78 -4.27
N GLN A 92 6.95 -5.45 -3.97
CA GLN A 92 6.82 -6.24 -2.74
C GLN A 92 7.56 -7.58 -2.91
N GLU A 93 7.79 -8.26 -1.80
CA GLU A 93 8.39 -9.61 -1.77
C GLU A 93 9.77 -9.68 -2.44
N ALA A 94 10.59 -8.63 -2.26
CA ALA A 94 11.96 -8.65 -2.72
C ALA A 94 12.85 -9.46 -1.77
N SER A 95 13.85 -10.17 -2.31
CA SER A 95 14.85 -10.87 -1.51
C SER A 95 16.17 -10.11 -1.59
N LEU A 96 16.59 -9.56 -0.47
CA LEU A 96 17.82 -8.80 -0.30
C LEU A 96 18.67 -9.38 0.82
N ILE A 97 19.97 -9.52 0.58
CA ILE A 97 20.96 -9.72 1.63
C ILE A 97 21.58 -8.37 1.96
N MET A 98 21.60 -8.03 3.25
CA MET A 98 22.25 -6.84 3.77
C MET A 98 23.43 -7.23 4.66
N ARG A 99 24.64 -6.78 4.28
CA ARG A 99 25.86 -6.90 5.09
C ARG A 99 26.27 -5.55 5.62
N GLN A 100 26.59 -5.50 6.90
CA GLN A 100 26.94 -4.28 7.63
C GLN A 100 28.37 -4.43 8.18
N TYR A 101 29.20 -3.41 7.99
CA TYR A 101 30.60 -3.44 8.36
C TYR A 101 30.99 -2.20 9.17
N ASP A 102 31.98 -2.34 10.04
CA ASP A 102 32.62 -1.22 10.72
C ASP A 102 33.61 -0.45 9.81
N ALA A 103 34.30 0.53 10.37
CA ALA A 103 35.27 1.36 9.66
C ALA A 103 36.58 0.60 9.26
N GLU A 104 36.87 -0.48 9.93
CA GLU A 104 38.00 -1.38 9.69
C GLU A 104 37.66 -2.47 8.68
N GLY A 105 36.38 -2.62 8.32
CA GLY A 105 35.90 -3.59 7.35
C GLY A 105 35.50 -4.93 7.99
N THR A 106 35.36 -4.99 9.31
CA THR A 106 34.85 -6.17 10.01
C THR A 106 33.36 -6.29 9.79
N LEU A 107 32.87 -7.48 9.47
CA LEU A 107 31.44 -7.76 9.34
C LEU A 107 30.78 -7.68 10.72
N LEU A 108 29.87 -6.72 10.90
CA LEU A 108 29.08 -6.55 12.13
C LEU A 108 27.81 -7.40 12.12
N LYS A 109 27.14 -7.44 10.96
CA LYS A 109 25.85 -8.13 10.81
C LYS A 109 25.60 -8.51 9.38
N GLU A 110 25.02 -9.70 9.16
CA GLU A 110 24.38 -10.11 7.92
C GLU A 110 22.90 -10.38 8.22
N SER A 111 22.02 -9.93 7.37
CA SER A 111 20.58 -10.09 7.53
C SER A 111 19.85 -10.10 6.19
N GLN A 112 18.69 -10.74 6.19
CA GLN A 112 17.70 -10.62 5.13
C GLN A 112 16.54 -9.79 5.67
N PRO A 113 16.48 -8.47 5.40
CA PRO A 113 15.34 -7.66 5.83
C PRO A 113 14.04 -8.22 5.25
N ALA A 114 13.00 -8.29 6.06
CA ALA A 114 11.68 -8.67 5.58
C ALA A 114 11.21 -7.64 4.54
N THR A 115 10.96 -8.09 3.32
CA THR A 115 10.65 -7.22 2.17
C THR A 115 9.25 -7.46 1.61
N LEU A 116 8.28 -7.72 2.50
CA LEU A 116 6.85 -7.81 2.13
C LEU A 116 6.22 -6.45 1.80
N VAL A 117 7.03 -5.40 1.72
CA VAL A 117 6.59 -4.01 1.58
C VAL A 117 7.47 -3.27 0.59
N TYR A 118 6.91 -2.27 -0.10
CA TYR A 118 7.66 -1.37 -0.99
C TYR A 118 8.65 -0.46 -0.25
N ARG A 119 8.48 -0.28 1.06
CA ARG A 119 9.22 0.67 1.89
C ARG A 119 9.65 0.02 3.19
N LEU A 120 10.90 0.21 3.55
CA LEU A 120 11.39 -0.26 4.85
C LEU A 120 12.46 0.65 5.41
N ALA A 121 12.49 0.76 6.74
CA ALA A 121 13.59 1.35 7.49
C ALA A 121 14.32 0.24 8.22
N VAL A 122 15.60 0.06 7.93
CA VAL A 122 16.43 -0.97 8.54
C VAL A 122 17.39 -0.33 9.52
N PRO A 123 17.24 -0.63 10.84
CA PRO A 123 18.24 -0.24 11.84
C PRO A 123 19.58 -0.90 11.56
N LEU A 124 20.64 -0.11 11.57
CA LEU A 124 22.00 -0.58 11.37
C LEU A 124 22.66 -0.91 12.73
N ALA A 125 23.63 -1.81 12.71
CA ALA A 125 24.42 -2.15 13.88
C ALA A 125 25.20 -0.93 14.37
N GLU A 126 25.46 -0.85 15.68
CA GLU A 126 26.30 0.18 16.27
C GLU A 126 27.68 0.20 15.61
N GLY A 127 28.17 1.37 15.26
CA GLY A 127 29.46 1.53 14.56
C GLY A 127 29.43 1.18 13.06
N CYS A 128 28.24 0.88 12.50
CA CYS A 128 28.13 0.61 11.06
C CYS A 128 28.56 1.82 10.23
N SER A 129 29.59 1.62 9.40
CA SER A 129 30.12 2.63 8.48
C SER A 129 30.14 2.17 7.02
N ARG A 130 29.68 0.96 6.72
CA ARG A 130 29.48 0.46 5.36
C ARG A 130 28.34 -0.55 5.33
N VAL A 131 27.43 -0.40 4.36
CA VAL A 131 26.38 -1.36 4.04
C VAL A 131 26.55 -1.87 2.63
N GLU A 132 26.36 -3.16 2.43
CA GLU A 132 26.30 -3.81 1.13
C GLU A 132 24.94 -4.50 0.97
N LEU A 133 24.23 -4.20 -0.11
CA LEU A 133 22.98 -4.82 -0.50
C LEU A 133 23.22 -5.69 -1.73
N THR A 134 22.71 -6.92 -1.68
CA THR A 134 22.82 -7.90 -2.78
C THR A 134 21.44 -8.51 -3.04
N GLY A 135 21.03 -8.64 -4.30
CA GLY A 135 19.85 -9.42 -4.69
C GLY A 135 20.15 -10.92 -4.54
N GLU A 136 19.21 -11.69 -3.98
CA GLU A 136 19.40 -13.12 -3.73
C GLU A 136 18.59 -13.99 -4.70
N ALA A 137 17.29 -13.75 -4.83
CA ALA A 137 16.37 -14.59 -5.59
C ALA A 137 15.70 -13.79 -6.73
N GLY A 138 16.47 -13.42 -7.71
CA GLY A 138 16.01 -12.61 -8.83
C GLY A 138 16.31 -11.11 -8.69
N PRO A 139 16.06 -10.33 -9.74
CA PRO A 139 16.37 -8.92 -9.74
C PRO A 139 15.44 -8.16 -8.80
N VAL A 140 16.00 -7.27 -7.98
CA VAL A 140 15.28 -6.29 -7.17
C VAL A 140 15.76 -4.90 -7.55
N GLY A 141 14.85 -3.94 -7.65
CA GLY A 141 15.16 -2.56 -7.93
C GLY A 141 15.09 -1.67 -6.70
N ILE A 142 16.10 -0.84 -6.50
CA ILE A 142 16.08 0.22 -5.50
C ILE A 142 15.60 1.49 -6.20
N ALA A 143 14.37 1.92 -5.92
CA ALA A 143 13.78 3.13 -6.50
C ALA A 143 14.29 4.40 -5.80
N ASP A 144 14.51 4.32 -4.48
CA ASP A 144 15.21 5.38 -3.74
C ASP A 144 15.78 4.81 -2.43
N MET A 145 16.79 5.48 -1.89
CA MET A 145 17.44 5.11 -0.65
C MET A 145 17.95 6.35 0.07
N SER A 146 17.74 6.39 1.38
CA SER A 146 18.34 7.42 2.22
C SER A 146 18.97 6.85 3.49
N VAL A 147 20.01 7.54 3.94
CA VAL A 147 20.81 7.18 5.12
C VAL A 147 20.52 8.18 6.23
N TRP A 148 20.35 7.68 7.46
CA TRP A 148 19.94 8.49 8.61
C TRP A 148 20.85 8.28 9.79
N SER A 149 21.06 9.35 10.57
CA SER A 149 21.71 9.31 11.87
C SER A 149 20.82 8.65 12.92
N GLU A 150 21.34 8.48 14.11
CA GLU A 150 20.55 8.13 15.28
C GLU A 150 19.44 9.16 15.53
N GLY A 151 18.26 8.67 15.97
CA GLY A 151 17.08 9.47 16.26
C GLY A 151 15.79 8.90 15.66
N ALA A 152 14.67 9.57 15.92
CA ALA A 152 13.38 9.26 15.31
C ALA A 152 13.38 9.71 13.84
N LEU A 153 12.96 8.82 12.94
CA LEU A 153 12.77 9.19 11.53
C LEU A 153 11.63 10.20 11.41
N PRO A 154 11.70 11.13 10.44
CA PRO A 154 10.60 12.06 10.18
C PRO A 154 9.30 11.33 9.83
N ASP A 155 8.17 11.79 10.35
CA ASP A 155 6.84 11.23 10.06
C ASP A 155 6.44 11.34 8.57
N THR A 156 7.15 12.19 7.82
CA THR A 156 6.97 12.32 6.36
C THR A 156 7.54 11.14 5.56
N LEU A 157 8.37 10.29 6.18
CA LEU A 157 8.83 9.06 5.55
C LEU A 157 7.75 7.99 5.66
N ALA A 158 7.15 7.62 4.54
CA ALA A 158 6.12 6.60 4.50
C ALA A 158 6.69 5.22 4.87
N LEU A 159 6.19 4.65 5.96
CA LEU A 159 6.54 3.31 6.46
C LEU A 159 5.26 2.50 6.71
N PRO A 160 4.46 2.24 5.66
CA PRO A 160 3.21 1.54 5.80
C PRO A 160 3.43 0.09 6.23
N GLN A 161 2.47 -0.42 6.99
CA GLN A 161 2.36 -1.84 7.28
C GLN A 161 1.94 -2.62 6.02
N PRO A 162 2.12 -3.94 5.96
CA PRO A 162 1.54 -4.77 4.91
C PRO A 162 0.04 -4.50 4.72
N PRO A 163 -0.52 -4.84 3.54
CA PRO A 163 -1.96 -4.71 3.32
C PRO A 163 -2.76 -5.44 4.39
N THR A 164 -3.88 -4.86 4.82
CA THR A 164 -4.71 -5.46 5.86
C THR A 164 -5.36 -6.77 5.39
N GLU A 165 -5.40 -7.77 6.26
CA GLU A 165 -6.07 -9.05 5.97
C GLU A 165 -7.58 -9.00 6.24
N ARG A 166 -8.07 -7.95 6.87
CA ARG A 166 -9.48 -7.71 7.16
C ARG A 166 -9.77 -6.21 7.11
N THR A 167 -10.92 -5.82 6.56
CA THR A 167 -11.30 -4.41 6.47
C THR A 167 -12.81 -4.22 6.66
N ASP A 168 -13.20 -3.05 7.18
CA ASP A 168 -14.60 -2.65 7.28
C ASP A 168 -15.10 -2.06 5.96
N PHE A 169 -14.25 -1.28 5.29
CA PHE A 169 -14.57 -0.75 3.97
C PHE A 169 -13.38 -0.82 3.01
N LEU A 170 -13.70 -0.95 1.74
CA LEU A 170 -12.73 -0.99 0.65
C LEU A 170 -13.04 0.12 -0.36
N ILE A 171 -12.06 0.96 -0.64
CA ILE A 171 -12.11 1.92 -1.74
C ILE A 171 -11.47 1.26 -2.96
N VAL A 172 -12.28 1.02 -4.00
CA VAL A 172 -11.84 0.48 -5.29
C VAL A 172 -11.74 1.62 -6.28
N THR A 173 -10.54 1.87 -6.77
CA THR A 173 -10.25 2.95 -7.71
C THR A 173 -9.46 2.41 -8.90
N THR A 174 -9.53 3.08 -10.03
CA THR A 174 -8.87 2.60 -11.25
C THR A 174 -7.39 2.93 -11.23
N HIS A 175 -7.03 4.22 -11.11
CA HIS A 175 -5.64 4.67 -11.17
C HIS A 175 -5.22 5.31 -9.86
N PRO A 176 -3.92 5.27 -9.51
CA PRO A 176 -3.38 6.10 -8.43
C PRO A 176 -3.55 7.60 -8.76
N ASP A 177 -4.31 8.28 -7.98
CA ASP A 177 -4.79 9.67 -7.92
C ASP A 177 -6.33 9.79 -7.85
N ASP A 178 -7.05 8.87 -8.46
CA ASP A 178 -8.52 8.83 -8.47
C ASP A 178 -9.12 8.74 -7.05
N GLU A 179 -8.42 8.07 -6.12
CA GLU A 179 -8.84 7.90 -4.74
C GLU A 179 -9.05 9.24 -4.02
N TRP A 180 -8.30 10.26 -4.41
CA TRP A 180 -8.45 11.60 -3.84
C TRP A 180 -9.29 12.50 -4.70
N ILE A 181 -9.16 12.41 -6.03
CA ILE A 181 -9.89 13.30 -6.97
C ILE A 181 -11.40 13.07 -6.87
N PHE A 182 -11.84 11.81 -6.71
CA PHE A 182 -13.24 11.42 -6.79
C PHE A 182 -13.79 10.85 -5.48
N LEU A 183 -12.98 10.09 -4.74
CA LEU A 183 -13.41 9.34 -3.55
C LEU A 183 -12.82 9.91 -2.25
N GLY A 184 -12.18 11.08 -2.31
CA GLY A 184 -11.34 11.64 -1.25
C GLY A 184 -12.05 12.02 0.05
N ALA A 185 -13.38 11.95 0.10
CA ALA A 185 -14.16 12.15 1.32
C ALA A 185 -14.16 10.91 2.24
N VAL A 186 -14.07 9.71 1.66
CA VAL A 186 -14.44 8.47 2.32
C VAL A 186 -13.48 8.12 3.46
N TYR A 187 -12.18 8.03 3.17
CA TYR A 187 -11.21 7.63 4.21
C TYR A 187 -11.10 8.66 5.36
N PRO A 188 -11.01 9.97 5.11
CA PRO A 188 -10.96 10.93 6.21
C PRO A 188 -12.15 10.83 7.17
N ILE A 189 -13.35 10.60 6.64
CA ILE A 189 -14.57 10.53 7.45
C ILE A 189 -14.69 9.19 8.15
N TYR A 190 -14.61 8.09 7.41
CA TYR A 190 -14.89 6.75 7.96
C TYR A 190 -13.66 6.09 8.57
N GLY A 191 -12.50 6.21 7.93
CA GLY A 191 -11.26 5.62 8.43
C GLY A 191 -10.69 6.36 9.62
N ALA A 192 -10.30 7.62 9.43
CA ALA A 192 -9.59 8.35 10.45
C ALA A 192 -10.50 8.91 11.56
N GLU A 193 -11.61 9.59 11.19
CA GLU A 193 -12.48 10.23 12.18
C GLU A 193 -13.34 9.23 12.93
N ARG A 194 -13.92 8.22 12.25
CA ARG A 194 -14.78 7.21 12.87
C ARG A 194 -14.06 5.94 13.30
N GLY A 195 -12.79 5.75 12.91
CA GLY A 195 -11.96 4.62 13.33
C GLY A 195 -12.30 3.29 12.67
N TYR A 196 -13.04 3.26 11.55
CA TYR A 196 -13.23 2.04 10.77
C TYR A 196 -11.95 1.66 10.03
N THR A 197 -11.68 0.37 9.93
CA THR A 197 -10.54 -0.13 9.17
C THR A 197 -10.82 -0.01 7.67
N GLY A 198 -10.08 0.86 6.98
CA GLY A 198 -10.20 1.09 5.54
C GLY A 198 -9.03 0.48 4.76
N ALA A 199 -9.33 -0.04 3.57
CA ALA A 199 -8.34 -0.49 2.60
C ALA A 199 -8.55 0.18 1.24
N PHE A 200 -7.49 0.18 0.41
CA PHE A 200 -7.52 0.71 -0.95
C PHE A 200 -7.11 -0.38 -1.94
N ALA A 201 -7.79 -0.44 -3.08
CA ALA A 201 -7.43 -1.28 -4.20
C ALA A 201 -7.38 -0.46 -5.48
N TYR A 202 -6.22 -0.47 -6.14
CA TYR A 202 -6.03 0.08 -7.47
C TYR A 202 -6.17 -1.04 -8.50
N VAL A 203 -7.09 -0.87 -9.43
CA VAL A 203 -7.31 -1.88 -10.48
C VAL A 203 -6.11 -1.94 -11.41
N THR A 204 -5.54 -0.79 -11.77
CA THR A 204 -4.34 -0.75 -12.57
C THR A 204 -3.07 -0.78 -11.71
N SER A 205 -2.00 -1.34 -12.29
CA SER A 205 -0.64 -1.23 -11.74
C SER A 205 0.19 -0.40 -12.72
N PRO A 206 0.30 0.89 -12.48
CA PRO A 206 1.08 1.79 -13.33
C PRO A 206 2.58 1.60 -13.11
N ASP A 207 3.39 2.50 -13.69
CA ASP A 207 4.82 2.52 -13.41
C ASP A 207 5.14 2.70 -11.92
N ILE A 208 6.34 2.32 -11.52
CA ILE A 208 6.75 2.30 -10.12
C ILE A 208 6.72 3.69 -9.46
N GLY A 209 6.93 4.76 -10.20
CA GLY A 209 6.83 6.12 -9.70
C GLY A 209 5.42 6.41 -9.18
N ARG A 210 4.38 6.08 -9.94
CA ARG A 210 2.99 6.25 -9.54
C ARG A 210 2.58 5.31 -8.37
N VAL A 211 3.14 4.11 -8.30
CA VAL A 211 2.97 3.23 -7.14
C VAL A 211 3.48 3.93 -5.87
N HIS A 212 4.67 4.51 -5.93
CA HIS A 212 5.23 5.23 -4.79
C HIS A 212 4.50 6.54 -4.47
N GLU A 213 3.99 7.24 -5.47
CA GLU A 213 3.12 8.40 -5.28
C GLU A 213 1.84 8.02 -4.52
N ALA A 214 1.19 6.90 -4.90
CA ALA A 214 0.04 6.37 -4.16
C ALA A 214 0.37 6.06 -2.70
N ILE A 215 1.47 5.36 -2.44
CA ILE A 215 1.91 5.06 -1.07
C ILE A 215 2.13 6.35 -0.26
N ASN A 216 2.78 7.37 -0.85
CA ASN A 216 2.99 8.64 -0.18
C ASN A 216 1.68 9.38 0.09
N SER A 217 0.74 9.37 -0.87
CA SER A 217 -0.54 10.05 -0.76
C SER A 217 -1.41 9.43 0.34
N LEU A 218 -1.46 8.11 0.40
CA LEU A 218 -2.16 7.37 1.44
C LEU A 218 -1.53 7.65 2.81
N TRP A 219 -0.20 7.61 2.91
CA TRP A 219 0.52 7.94 4.14
C TRP A 219 0.26 9.38 4.61
N ALA A 220 0.27 10.34 3.68
CA ALA A 220 -0.05 11.74 3.98
C ALA A 220 -1.48 11.90 4.53
N ALA A 221 -2.41 11.04 4.15
CA ALA A 221 -3.77 11.01 4.70
C ALA A 221 -3.90 10.17 5.99
N GLY A 222 -2.82 9.59 6.50
CA GLY A 222 -2.83 8.78 7.71
C GLY A 222 -3.27 7.33 7.51
N VAL A 223 -3.28 6.82 6.27
CA VAL A 223 -3.54 5.39 6.00
C VAL A 223 -2.33 4.58 6.44
N PRO A 224 -2.48 3.64 7.39
CA PRO A 224 -1.35 2.95 7.99
C PRO A 224 -0.82 1.76 7.19
N THR A 225 -1.56 1.30 6.16
CA THR A 225 -1.27 0.08 5.42
C THR A 225 -1.03 0.34 3.93
N LEU A 226 -0.31 -0.57 3.29
CA LEU A 226 -0.17 -0.58 1.84
C LEU A 226 -1.51 -0.86 1.16
N PRO A 227 -1.75 -0.27 -0.03
CA PRO A 227 -2.88 -0.63 -0.87
C PRO A 227 -2.66 -1.97 -1.59
N TYR A 228 -3.73 -2.49 -2.18
CA TYR A 228 -3.69 -3.57 -3.15
C TYR A 228 -3.54 -3.01 -4.56
N PHE A 229 -2.66 -3.59 -5.37
CA PHE A 229 -2.56 -3.34 -6.81
C PHE A 229 -2.97 -4.62 -7.54
N LEU A 230 -4.04 -4.55 -8.35
CA LEU A 230 -4.60 -5.76 -8.99
C LEU A 230 -3.85 -6.17 -10.27
N GLY A 231 -2.95 -5.34 -10.77
CA GLY A 231 -2.02 -5.72 -11.83
C GLY A 231 -2.54 -5.51 -13.26
N PHE A 232 -3.71 -4.88 -13.44
CA PHE A 232 -4.21 -4.60 -14.78
C PHE A 232 -3.44 -3.43 -15.44
N PRO A 233 -3.32 -3.43 -16.78
CA PRO A 233 -2.59 -2.37 -17.47
C PRO A 233 -3.33 -1.03 -17.38
N ASP A 234 -2.60 0.05 -17.15
CA ASP A 234 -3.07 1.41 -17.37
C ASP A 234 -3.07 1.70 -18.88
N VAL A 235 -4.23 1.81 -19.49
CA VAL A 235 -4.39 1.97 -20.93
C VAL A 235 -4.98 3.34 -21.23
N ASP A 236 -4.23 4.15 -21.97
CA ASP A 236 -4.66 5.49 -22.38
C ASP A 236 -6.08 5.46 -22.97
N ARG A 237 -6.90 6.45 -22.60
CA ARG A 237 -8.28 6.59 -23.08
C ARG A 237 -8.36 6.61 -24.62
N ALA A 238 -7.39 7.20 -25.27
CA ALA A 238 -7.29 7.28 -26.73
C ALA A 238 -6.63 6.04 -27.37
N ALA A 239 -6.22 5.05 -26.58
CA ALA A 239 -5.52 3.87 -27.09
C ALA A 239 -6.33 3.10 -28.14
N PRO A 240 -5.66 2.43 -29.09
CA PRO A 240 -6.30 1.54 -30.05
C PRO A 240 -7.08 0.41 -29.36
N LYS A 241 -8.18 -0.04 -29.99
CA LYS A 241 -9.05 -1.10 -29.46
C LYS A 241 -8.25 -2.32 -28.96
N ARG A 242 -7.22 -2.78 -29.72
CA ARG A 242 -6.40 -3.94 -29.36
C ARG A 242 -5.73 -3.84 -27.97
N LEU A 243 -5.40 -2.61 -27.52
CA LEU A 243 -4.83 -2.40 -26.19
C LEU A 243 -5.95 -2.35 -25.15
N LYS A 244 -7.13 -1.82 -25.50
CA LYS A 244 -8.30 -1.85 -24.62
C LYS A 244 -8.78 -3.28 -24.36
N ASP A 245 -8.61 -4.17 -25.33
CA ASP A 245 -8.95 -5.59 -25.18
C ASP A 245 -8.04 -6.33 -24.17
N THR A 246 -7.01 -5.69 -23.63
CA THR A 246 -6.18 -6.23 -22.50
C THR A 246 -6.76 -5.95 -21.13
N PHE A 247 -7.80 -5.13 -21.04
CA PHE A 247 -8.49 -4.79 -19.81
C PHE A 247 -9.92 -5.35 -19.87
N GLN A 248 -10.08 -6.61 -19.44
CA GLN A 248 -11.35 -7.34 -19.55
C GLN A 248 -12.16 -7.22 -18.26
N ALA A 249 -13.43 -6.87 -18.37
CA ALA A 249 -14.32 -6.72 -17.23
C ALA A 249 -14.41 -7.99 -16.37
N GLU A 250 -14.50 -9.15 -17.02
CA GLU A 250 -14.62 -10.45 -16.33
C GLU A 250 -13.37 -10.77 -15.50
N GLU A 251 -12.19 -10.40 -16.00
CA GLU A 251 -10.93 -10.60 -15.26
C GLU A 251 -10.83 -9.64 -14.06
N VAL A 252 -11.28 -8.39 -14.22
CA VAL A 252 -11.35 -7.40 -13.13
C VAL A 252 -12.35 -7.85 -12.07
N THR A 253 -13.54 -8.31 -12.48
CA THR A 253 -14.56 -8.86 -11.56
C THR A 253 -14.01 -10.04 -10.78
N LEU A 254 -13.34 -11.00 -11.44
CA LEU A 254 -12.73 -12.14 -10.79
C LEU A 254 -11.67 -11.75 -9.75
N ALA A 255 -10.80 -10.79 -10.09
CA ALA A 255 -9.77 -10.31 -9.17
C ALA A 255 -10.39 -9.65 -7.94
N LEU A 256 -11.47 -8.86 -8.12
CA LEU A 256 -12.19 -8.21 -7.03
C LEU A 256 -12.97 -9.22 -6.18
N VAL A 257 -13.59 -10.26 -6.75
CA VAL A 257 -14.24 -11.34 -5.97
C VAL A 257 -13.23 -12.01 -5.04
N ARG A 258 -12.05 -12.36 -5.56
CA ARG A 258 -10.96 -12.95 -4.77
C ARG A 258 -10.51 -12.02 -3.63
N LEU A 259 -10.36 -10.73 -3.93
CA LEU A 259 -10.01 -9.73 -2.94
C LEU A 259 -11.10 -9.60 -1.86
N TYR A 260 -12.38 -9.49 -2.26
CA TYR A 260 -13.49 -9.37 -1.29
C TYR A 260 -13.60 -10.58 -0.38
N ARG A 261 -13.43 -11.80 -0.90
CA ARG A 261 -13.38 -13.02 -0.08
C ARG A 261 -12.21 -13.02 0.88
N ARG A 262 -11.05 -12.54 0.45
CA ARG A 262 -9.83 -12.49 1.27
C ARG A 262 -9.95 -11.49 2.40
N ILE A 263 -10.33 -10.24 2.13
CA ILE A 263 -10.28 -9.15 3.11
C ILE A 263 -11.65 -8.78 3.72
N LYS A 264 -12.73 -9.32 3.19
CA LYS A 264 -14.08 -9.32 3.74
C LYS A 264 -14.65 -7.93 4.05
N PRO A 265 -14.71 -6.98 3.10
CA PRO A 265 -15.26 -5.65 3.33
C PRO A 265 -16.76 -5.69 3.57
N LEU A 266 -17.25 -4.91 4.53
CA LEU A 266 -18.70 -4.68 4.72
C LEU A 266 -19.22 -3.69 3.68
N VAL A 267 -18.47 -2.63 3.45
CA VAL A 267 -18.79 -1.56 2.49
C VAL A 267 -17.73 -1.49 1.39
N VAL A 268 -18.18 -1.38 0.14
CA VAL A 268 -17.32 -1.12 -1.00
C VAL A 268 -17.69 0.25 -1.59
N VAL A 269 -16.68 1.07 -1.89
CA VAL A 269 -16.87 2.38 -2.53
C VAL A 269 -16.07 2.41 -3.82
N SER A 270 -16.70 2.80 -4.93
CA SER A 270 -16.05 2.86 -6.23
C SER A 270 -16.45 4.09 -7.06
N GLN A 271 -15.90 4.18 -8.26
CA GLN A 271 -16.07 5.29 -9.20
C GLN A 271 -17.44 5.28 -9.90
N ASP A 272 -17.67 6.25 -10.80
CA ASP A 272 -18.92 6.40 -11.58
C ASP A 272 -19.08 5.27 -12.61
N PRO A 273 -20.10 4.40 -12.45
CA PRO A 273 -20.31 3.23 -13.31
C PRO A 273 -20.91 3.57 -14.69
N VAL A 274 -21.38 4.81 -14.88
CA VAL A 274 -22.11 5.22 -16.09
C VAL A 274 -21.26 6.11 -16.98
N HIS A 275 -20.64 7.12 -16.41
CA HIS A 275 -19.90 8.13 -17.16
C HIS A 275 -18.39 8.05 -16.94
N GLY A 276 -17.92 7.27 -15.93
CA GLY A 276 -16.50 7.21 -15.56
C GLY A 276 -15.94 8.60 -15.33
N GLU A 277 -16.66 9.40 -14.55
CA GLU A 277 -16.46 10.82 -14.24
C GLU A 277 -16.38 11.71 -15.49
N TYR A 278 -15.34 11.58 -16.27
CA TYR A 278 -15.08 12.40 -17.47
C TYR A 278 -15.09 11.60 -18.79
N GLY A 279 -15.70 10.42 -18.79
CA GLY A 279 -15.77 9.51 -19.95
C GLY A 279 -14.57 8.56 -20.02
N HIS A 280 -13.95 8.23 -18.87
CA HIS A 280 -12.86 7.26 -18.83
C HIS A 280 -13.42 5.85 -18.79
N TRP A 281 -13.26 5.10 -19.85
CA TRP A 281 -13.83 3.76 -19.99
C TRP A 281 -13.31 2.75 -18.96
N GLN A 282 -12.05 2.88 -18.49
CA GLN A 282 -11.52 2.02 -17.43
C GLN A 282 -12.20 2.30 -16.08
N HIS A 283 -12.57 3.56 -15.78
CA HIS A 283 -13.36 3.87 -14.58
C HIS A 283 -14.72 3.18 -14.63
N ILE A 284 -15.41 3.22 -15.80
CA ILE A 284 -16.70 2.55 -15.98
C ILE A 284 -16.57 1.05 -15.72
N ILE A 285 -15.58 0.39 -16.36
CA ILE A 285 -15.37 -1.05 -16.17
C ILE A 285 -15.02 -1.36 -14.71
N SER A 286 -14.11 -0.62 -14.11
CA SER A 286 -13.71 -0.86 -12.70
C SER A 286 -14.90 -0.71 -11.75
N ALA A 287 -15.73 0.32 -11.95
CA ALA A 287 -16.91 0.56 -11.12
C ALA A 287 -17.98 -0.53 -11.30
N GLN A 288 -18.26 -0.93 -12.55
CA GLN A 288 -19.21 -2.00 -12.84
C GLN A 288 -18.72 -3.35 -12.30
N SER A 289 -17.44 -3.65 -12.48
CA SER A 289 -16.82 -4.87 -11.92
C SER A 289 -16.83 -4.88 -10.38
N ALA A 290 -16.68 -3.72 -9.73
CA ALA A 290 -16.76 -3.64 -8.27
C ALA A 290 -18.17 -3.99 -7.74
N LEU A 291 -19.22 -3.55 -8.43
CA LEU A 291 -20.61 -3.90 -8.13
C LEU A 291 -20.87 -5.40 -8.39
N GLU A 292 -20.50 -5.89 -9.56
CA GLU A 292 -20.70 -7.30 -9.93
C GLU A 292 -19.96 -8.25 -8.99
N ALA A 293 -18.72 -7.90 -8.61
CA ALA A 293 -17.94 -8.67 -7.66
C ALA A 293 -18.62 -8.76 -6.28
N ALA A 294 -19.29 -7.70 -5.82
CA ALA A 294 -20.02 -7.71 -4.56
C ALA A 294 -21.21 -8.69 -4.59
N GLN A 295 -21.87 -8.83 -5.73
CA GLN A 295 -22.96 -9.78 -5.94
C GLN A 295 -22.46 -11.22 -6.03
N LEU A 296 -21.30 -11.45 -6.67
CA LEU A 296 -20.74 -12.76 -6.92
C LEU A 296 -19.88 -13.33 -5.78
N ALA A 297 -19.37 -12.50 -4.89
CA ALA A 297 -18.48 -12.95 -3.81
C ALA A 297 -19.14 -13.93 -2.83
N SER A 298 -20.48 -13.92 -2.73
CA SER A 298 -21.26 -14.84 -1.91
C SER A 298 -21.60 -16.16 -2.61
N ASP A 299 -21.43 -16.28 -3.92
CA ASP A 299 -21.72 -17.48 -4.69
C ASP A 299 -20.52 -18.43 -4.71
N PRO A 300 -20.57 -19.61 -4.04
CA PRO A 300 -19.46 -20.56 -4.05
C PRO A 300 -19.19 -21.19 -5.43
N ALA A 301 -20.12 -21.10 -6.37
CA ALA A 301 -19.94 -21.62 -7.72
C ALA A 301 -19.12 -20.68 -8.61
N PHE A 302 -19.07 -19.40 -8.26
CA PHE A 302 -18.18 -18.43 -8.92
C PHE A 302 -16.78 -18.54 -8.32
N ASP A 303 -15.78 -18.91 -9.11
CA ASP A 303 -14.40 -19.16 -8.68
C ASP A 303 -14.31 -20.07 -7.43
N PRO A 304 -14.62 -21.38 -7.56
CA PRO A 304 -14.67 -22.31 -6.43
C PRO A 304 -13.35 -22.41 -5.64
N ASP A 305 -12.22 -22.15 -6.30
CA ASP A 305 -10.89 -22.22 -5.68
C ASP A 305 -10.75 -21.14 -4.61
N SER A 306 -11.09 -19.89 -4.90
CA SER A 306 -11.05 -18.83 -3.89
C SER A 306 -12.14 -18.98 -2.82
N ALA A 307 -13.29 -19.58 -3.17
CA ALA A 307 -14.31 -19.92 -2.19
C ALA A 307 -13.83 -20.99 -1.19
N ALA A 308 -13.04 -21.96 -1.66
CA ALA A 308 -12.42 -22.97 -0.80
C ALA A 308 -11.28 -22.39 0.07
N GLU A 309 -10.49 -21.45 -0.47
CA GLU A 309 -9.34 -20.85 0.23
C GLU A 309 -9.77 -19.83 1.30
N TYR A 310 -10.65 -18.89 0.97
CA TYR A 310 -11.02 -17.77 1.84
C TYR A 310 -12.43 -17.86 2.44
N GLY A 311 -13.25 -18.80 1.97
CA GLY A 311 -14.69 -18.81 2.17
C GLY A 311 -15.41 -17.79 1.28
N VAL A 312 -16.74 -17.91 1.19
CA VAL A 312 -17.58 -16.91 0.53
C VAL A 312 -17.74 -15.68 1.41
N TRP A 313 -18.06 -14.53 0.79
CA TRP A 313 -18.28 -13.29 1.53
C TRP A 313 -19.48 -12.53 0.96
N THR A 314 -20.31 -11.98 1.81
CA THR A 314 -21.41 -11.09 1.44
C THR A 314 -21.03 -9.65 1.77
N VAL A 315 -20.72 -8.85 0.76
CA VAL A 315 -20.62 -7.39 0.90
C VAL A 315 -21.99 -6.86 1.29
N ARG A 316 -22.06 -5.95 2.25
CA ARG A 316 -23.33 -5.43 2.73
C ARG A 316 -23.85 -4.28 1.88
N LYS A 317 -22.96 -3.39 1.45
CA LYS A 317 -23.30 -2.19 0.70
C LYS A 317 -22.23 -1.88 -0.35
N VAL A 318 -22.67 -1.36 -1.52
CA VAL A 318 -21.80 -0.78 -2.54
C VAL A 318 -22.27 0.64 -2.82
N TYR A 319 -21.35 1.59 -2.67
CA TYR A 319 -21.54 2.99 -3.05
C TYR A 319 -20.71 3.31 -4.27
N GLN A 320 -21.31 4.07 -5.20
CA GLN A 320 -20.60 4.50 -6.39
C GLN A 320 -20.70 6.02 -6.54
N HIS A 321 -19.57 6.60 -6.89
CA HIS A 321 -19.46 8.05 -7.08
C HIS A 321 -20.44 8.52 -8.16
N LEU A 322 -21.17 9.58 -7.90
CA LEU A 322 -22.18 10.20 -8.78
C LEU A 322 -23.34 9.28 -9.22
N ALA A 323 -23.48 8.08 -8.69
CA ALA A 323 -24.65 7.25 -8.95
C ALA A 323 -25.92 7.89 -8.36
N GLU A 324 -27.05 7.69 -9.05
CA GLU A 324 -28.33 8.33 -8.68
C GLU A 324 -29.19 7.50 -7.76
N GLU A 325 -28.89 6.23 -7.56
CA GLU A 325 -29.64 5.30 -6.71
C GLU A 325 -29.36 5.60 -5.23
N ASN A 326 -30.44 5.79 -4.43
CA ASN A 326 -30.34 6.09 -3.00
C ASN A 326 -29.18 7.04 -2.68
N PRO A 327 -29.23 8.30 -3.17
CA PRO A 327 -28.09 9.19 -3.10
C PRO A 327 -27.82 9.65 -1.66
N ILE A 328 -26.53 9.65 -1.29
CA ILE A 328 -26.06 10.26 -0.05
C ILE A 328 -25.09 11.40 -0.35
N THR A 329 -25.00 12.33 0.60
CA THR A 329 -24.09 13.48 0.50
C THR A 329 -23.22 13.56 1.73
N LEU A 330 -21.91 13.35 1.58
CA LEU A 330 -20.96 13.41 2.68
C LEU A 330 -20.62 14.85 3.05
N ASP A 331 -20.52 15.15 4.33
CA ASP A 331 -20.02 16.44 4.82
C ASP A 331 -18.49 16.45 4.79
N VAL A 332 -17.95 17.17 3.83
CA VAL A 332 -16.50 17.32 3.63
C VAL A 332 -15.96 18.65 4.11
N THR A 333 -16.82 19.46 4.76
CA THR A 333 -16.51 20.84 5.18
C THR A 333 -16.43 21.02 6.68
N SER A 334 -16.99 20.12 7.46
CA SER A 334 -16.83 20.13 8.91
C SER A 334 -15.42 19.72 9.33
N PRO A 335 -14.88 20.36 10.40
CA PRO A 335 -13.58 20.00 10.95
C PRO A 335 -13.58 18.56 11.49
N LEU A 336 -12.51 17.82 11.19
CA LEU A 336 -12.29 16.46 11.68
C LEU A 336 -11.28 16.47 12.83
N SER A 337 -11.62 15.84 13.95
CA SER A 337 -10.79 15.78 15.15
C SER A 337 -9.51 14.99 14.92
N ALA A 338 -9.61 13.91 14.15
CA ALA A 338 -8.48 13.05 13.76
C ALA A 338 -7.38 13.80 12.99
N TYR A 339 -7.72 14.93 12.37
CA TYR A 339 -6.79 15.76 11.60
C TYR A 339 -6.54 17.15 12.22
N GLY A 340 -6.80 17.28 13.52
CA GLY A 340 -6.56 18.54 14.23
C GLY A 340 -7.41 19.72 13.71
N GLY A 341 -8.56 19.41 13.10
CA GLY A 341 -9.49 20.41 12.57
C GLY A 341 -9.41 20.63 11.06
N GLU A 342 -8.54 19.96 10.32
CA GLU A 342 -8.66 19.91 8.85
C GLU A 342 -9.96 19.24 8.44
N THR A 343 -10.57 19.71 7.36
CA THR A 343 -11.76 19.10 6.77
C THR A 343 -11.39 17.95 5.84
N ALA A 344 -12.32 17.04 5.53
CA ALA A 344 -12.07 15.95 4.57
C ALA A 344 -11.57 16.47 3.21
N LEU A 345 -12.12 17.60 2.73
CA LEU A 345 -11.66 18.25 1.50
C LEU A 345 -10.20 18.73 1.60
N GLN A 346 -9.79 19.28 2.75
CA GLN A 346 -8.40 19.72 2.95
C GLN A 346 -7.44 18.54 2.98
N VAL A 347 -7.81 17.44 3.66
CA VAL A 347 -7.04 16.21 3.68
C VAL A 347 -6.88 15.63 2.28
N ALA A 348 -7.98 15.49 1.51
CA ALA A 348 -7.94 15.01 0.13
C ALA A 348 -7.02 15.86 -0.75
N LYS A 349 -7.11 17.20 -0.64
CA LYS A 349 -6.24 18.13 -1.38
C LYS A 349 -4.77 17.98 -1.01
N ARG A 350 -4.46 17.82 0.28
CA ARG A 350 -3.10 17.62 0.78
C ARG A 350 -2.51 16.29 0.32
N ALA A 351 -3.26 15.22 0.45
CA ALA A 351 -2.85 13.88 0.03
C ALA A 351 -2.61 13.83 -1.49
N PHE A 352 -3.48 14.43 -2.29
CA PHE A 352 -3.32 14.51 -3.75
C PHE A 352 -2.01 15.20 -4.17
N GLN A 353 -1.41 16.08 -3.35
CA GLN A 353 -0.12 16.72 -3.71
C GLN A 353 1.03 15.72 -3.85
N GLU A 354 0.90 14.53 -3.27
CA GLU A 354 1.92 13.48 -3.39
C GLU A 354 1.89 12.76 -4.76
N HIS A 355 0.80 12.90 -5.52
CA HIS A 355 0.74 12.47 -6.91
C HIS A 355 1.40 13.47 -7.86
N ARG A 356 2.70 13.68 -7.68
CA ARG A 356 3.49 14.74 -8.32
C ARG A 356 3.45 14.65 -9.85
N SER A 357 3.46 13.45 -10.40
CA SER A 357 3.36 13.21 -11.86
C SER A 357 2.01 13.67 -12.42
N GLN A 358 0.96 13.72 -11.58
CA GLN A 358 -0.42 14.05 -11.96
C GLN A 358 -0.76 15.54 -11.75
N LEU A 359 0.07 16.31 -11.06
CA LEU A 359 -0.17 17.72 -10.80
C LEU A 359 -0.23 18.61 -12.06
N LYS A 360 0.25 18.11 -13.19
CA LYS A 360 0.16 18.77 -14.50
C LYS A 360 -1.25 18.75 -15.09
N TYR A 361 -2.13 17.85 -14.66
CA TYR A 361 -3.50 17.74 -15.14
C TYR A 361 -4.44 18.64 -14.35
N VAL A 362 -5.66 18.87 -14.88
CA VAL A 362 -6.62 19.83 -14.33
C VAL A 362 -7.48 19.30 -13.19
N PHE A 363 -7.64 17.97 -13.11
CA PHE A 363 -8.50 17.37 -12.07
C PHE A 363 -7.89 17.52 -10.68
N ARG A 364 -8.73 17.86 -9.71
CA ARG A 364 -8.36 18.07 -8.31
C ARG A 364 -9.55 17.72 -7.42
N PRO A 365 -9.30 17.25 -6.18
CA PRO A 365 -10.38 17.12 -5.19
C PRO A 365 -11.12 18.44 -5.04
N SER A 366 -12.41 18.45 -5.24
CA SER A 366 -13.21 19.68 -5.25
C SER A 366 -14.61 19.46 -4.73
N ILE A 367 -15.32 20.57 -4.49
CA ILE A 367 -16.75 20.65 -4.27
C ILE A 367 -17.32 21.71 -5.19
N GLY A 368 -18.47 21.49 -5.75
CA GLY A 368 -19.11 22.51 -6.59
C GLY A 368 -20.17 21.90 -7.51
N ASN A 369 -21.08 22.76 -7.95
CA ASN A 369 -22.21 22.36 -8.78
C ASN A 369 -21.76 21.68 -10.07
N ASN A 370 -22.18 20.44 -10.27
CA ASN A 370 -21.90 19.61 -11.45
C ASN A 370 -20.40 19.33 -11.73
N SER A 371 -19.56 19.42 -10.71
CA SER A 371 -18.16 19.06 -10.85
C SER A 371 -18.01 17.53 -10.86
N LYS A 372 -17.42 16.99 -11.91
CA LYS A 372 -17.10 15.56 -12.04
C LYS A 372 -16.08 15.08 -10.98
N GLY A 373 -15.41 15.99 -10.31
CA GLY A 373 -14.53 15.75 -9.17
C GLY A 373 -15.14 16.22 -7.84
N ASP A 374 -16.49 16.24 -7.73
CA ASP A 374 -17.15 16.57 -6.47
C ASP A 374 -17.17 15.35 -5.56
N ILE A 375 -16.30 15.35 -4.56
CA ILE A 375 -16.04 14.22 -3.68
C ILE A 375 -17.17 13.90 -2.68
N ARG A 376 -18.32 14.59 -2.75
CA ARG A 376 -19.42 14.45 -1.76
C ARG A 376 -20.48 13.43 -2.13
N TYR A 377 -20.73 13.23 -3.44
CA TYR A 377 -21.94 12.55 -3.90
C TYR A 377 -21.71 11.09 -4.25
N PHE A 378 -22.48 10.22 -3.59
CA PHE A 378 -22.46 8.78 -3.81
C PHE A 378 -23.86 8.23 -3.87
N GLY A 379 -24.10 7.20 -4.68
CA GLY A 379 -25.32 6.42 -4.68
C GLY A 379 -25.11 5.03 -4.12
N LEU A 380 -26.07 4.54 -3.34
CA LEU A 380 -26.10 3.16 -2.83
C LEU A 380 -26.68 2.26 -3.94
N THR A 381 -25.80 1.66 -4.73
CA THR A 381 -26.18 0.83 -5.90
C THR A 381 -26.44 -0.64 -5.55
N TYR A 382 -26.01 -1.08 -4.38
CA TYR A 382 -26.28 -2.43 -3.87
C TYR A 382 -26.36 -2.43 -2.34
N THR A 383 -27.35 -3.14 -1.81
CA THR A 383 -27.48 -3.35 -0.37
C THR A 383 -28.13 -4.69 -0.05
N THR A 384 -27.71 -5.32 1.05
CA THR A 384 -28.36 -6.50 1.66
C THR A 384 -29.02 -6.16 2.99
N VAL A 385 -28.90 -4.91 3.46
CA VAL A 385 -29.37 -4.46 4.78
C VAL A 385 -30.42 -3.34 4.71
N GLY A 386 -30.80 -2.91 3.51
CA GLY A 386 -31.80 -1.88 3.29
C GLY A 386 -31.22 -0.53 2.82
N PRO A 387 -32.09 0.39 2.36
CA PRO A 387 -31.69 1.71 1.91
C PRO A 387 -31.30 2.61 3.09
N ASP A 388 -30.43 3.59 2.82
CA ASP A 388 -30.03 4.57 3.82
C ASP A 388 -31.09 5.66 4.02
N THR A 389 -31.11 6.20 5.23
CA THR A 389 -31.98 7.31 5.62
C THR A 389 -31.23 8.47 6.27
N GLU A 390 -29.96 8.27 6.68
CA GLU A 390 -29.17 9.20 7.49
C GLU A 390 -27.87 9.70 6.80
N ASN A 391 -27.69 9.50 5.50
CA ASN A 391 -26.45 9.85 4.79
C ASN A 391 -25.19 9.20 5.38
N ASP A 392 -25.30 7.97 5.86
CA ASP A 392 -24.21 7.23 6.50
C ASP A 392 -23.94 5.90 5.80
N MET A 393 -22.71 5.71 5.27
CA MET A 393 -22.33 4.46 4.61
C MET A 393 -22.38 3.24 5.55
N PHE A 394 -22.35 3.44 6.87
CA PHE A 394 -22.41 2.37 7.87
C PHE A 394 -23.79 2.23 8.53
N GLU A 395 -24.81 2.97 8.09
CA GLU A 395 -26.18 2.77 8.56
C GLU A 395 -26.62 1.31 8.33
N HIS A 396 -27.31 0.73 9.32
CA HIS A 396 -27.77 -0.67 9.36
C HIS A 396 -26.66 -1.73 9.49
N LEU A 397 -25.43 -1.32 9.87
CA LEU A 397 -24.30 -2.24 10.08
C LEU A 397 -23.88 -2.35 11.55
N GLU A 398 -24.71 -1.89 12.49
CA GLU A 398 -24.41 -1.82 13.93
C GLU A 398 -24.23 -3.21 14.56
N ASN A 399 -24.79 -4.26 13.94
CA ASN A 399 -24.67 -5.64 14.39
C ASN A 399 -23.56 -6.43 13.68
N GLU A 400 -22.87 -5.83 12.73
CA GLU A 400 -21.75 -6.49 12.04
C GLU A 400 -20.49 -6.43 12.89
N GLU A 401 -19.70 -7.49 12.81
CA GLU A 401 -18.42 -7.54 13.52
C GLU A 401 -17.35 -6.74 12.76
N LEU A 402 -16.87 -5.68 13.39
CA LEU A 402 -15.87 -4.79 12.79
C LEU A 402 -14.48 -5.44 12.74
N ALA A 403 -13.71 -5.09 11.70
CA ALA A 403 -12.34 -5.59 11.47
C ALA A 403 -11.42 -5.29 12.67
N ALA A 404 -11.51 -4.11 13.26
CA ALA A 404 -10.71 -3.74 14.44
C ALA A 404 -10.97 -4.65 15.63
N THR A 405 -12.24 -5.08 15.85
CA THR A 405 -12.61 -6.02 16.93
C THR A 405 -12.00 -7.40 16.69
N ILE A 406 -12.06 -7.90 15.46
CA ILE A 406 -11.47 -9.19 15.07
C ILE A 406 -9.95 -9.18 15.24
N LEU A 407 -9.28 -8.13 14.72
CA LEU A 407 -7.83 -8.01 14.77
C LEU A 407 -7.30 -7.85 16.20
N SER A 408 -8.04 -7.18 17.08
CA SER A 408 -7.70 -7.03 18.50
C SER A 408 -7.93 -8.30 19.32
N ALA A 409 -8.90 -9.14 18.91
CA ALA A 409 -9.23 -10.40 19.56
C ALA A 409 -8.33 -11.58 19.13
N ALA A 410 -7.55 -11.44 18.07
CA ALA A 410 -6.60 -12.45 17.65
C ALA A 410 -5.60 -12.72 18.79
N PRO A 411 -5.44 -13.98 19.27
CA PRO A 411 -4.55 -14.26 20.37
C PRO A 411 -3.12 -13.90 19.97
N MET A 412 -2.47 -13.03 20.75
CA MET A 412 -1.03 -12.85 20.68
C MET A 412 -0.40 -14.24 20.89
N GLN A 413 0.14 -14.85 19.84
CA GLN A 413 0.88 -16.08 19.98
C GLN A 413 2.08 -15.78 20.88
N LYS A 414 1.97 -16.18 22.15
CA LYS A 414 3.11 -16.19 23.07
C LYS A 414 4.13 -17.17 22.48
N SER A 415 5.24 -16.63 21.98
CA SER A 415 6.39 -17.45 21.65
C SER A 415 6.84 -18.16 22.93
N THR A 416 6.58 -19.45 23.02
CA THR A 416 7.22 -20.31 24.04
C THR A 416 8.72 -20.34 23.71
N PRO A 417 9.61 -19.95 24.62
CA PRO A 417 11.04 -20.09 24.36
C PRO A 417 11.36 -21.58 24.19
N GLU A 418 12.04 -21.92 23.09
CA GLU A 418 12.59 -23.27 22.90
C GLU A 418 13.49 -23.62 24.09
N PRO A 419 13.40 -24.83 24.63
CA PRO A 419 14.29 -25.27 25.72
C PRO A 419 15.72 -25.32 25.19
N THR A 420 16.61 -24.62 25.88
CA THR A 420 18.06 -24.66 25.68
C THR A 420 18.54 -26.13 25.61
N PRO A 421 19.33 -26.54 24.60
CA PRO A 421 19.91 -27.88 24.59
C PRO A 421 20.79 -28.07 25.81
N THR A 422 20.44 -29.07 26.62
CA THR A 422 21.28 -29.50 27.75
C THR A 422 22.52 -30.16 27.15
N GLU A 423 23.69 -29.59 27.45
CA GLU A 423 24.99 -30.22 27.16
C GLU A 423 25.05 -31.62 27.76
N ALA A 424 25.30 -32.60 26.88
CA ALA A 424 25.57 -33.97 27.32
C ALA A 424 26.95 -34.03 27.97
N PRO A 425 27.11 -34.76 29.09
CA PRO A 425 28.41 -34.87 29.75
C PRO A 425 29.36 -35.70 28.87
N VAL A 426 30.53 -35.14 28.65
CA VAL A 426 31.68 -35.83 28.03
C VAL A 426 32.13 -36.97 28.96
N ARG A 427 32.16 -38.17 28.41
CA ARG A 427 32.94 -39.29 28.93
C ARG A 427 33.98 -39.74 27.92
#